data_340cec598a5827ef38ce24229ac1e05e
#
_entry.id   340cec598a5827ef38ce24229ac1e05e
#
_cell.length_a   1.000
_cell.length_b   1.000
_cell.length_c   1.000
_cell.angle_alpha   90.00
_cell.angle_beta   90.00
_cell.angle_gamma   90.00
#
_symmetry.space_group_name_H-M   'P 1'
#
loop_
_entity.id
_entity.type
_entity.pdbx_description
1 polymer ?
#
loop_
_entity_poly.entity_id
_entity_poly.type
_entity_poly.pdbx_seq_one_letter_code
_entity_poly.pdbx_strand_id
1 'polypeptide(L)'
;ASINYRYLSIETPLPTSHHDARRALQFMRSKAKEWNLDKSRVAAFGGSAGAQICMWLAYSDDMAKPKSKDPIERESTRLTCVATTGGQTTNQTEFWKEMITDLMGPKIEAEGFVRPLGHLVDPEKVRMATWGAKTLEQANKKAARHSALSLISKDDPPIFMSYGMPPTAKPPADKGRARGWLIHHVNLGIALKKKTDALKLEAHLKYPGAELKYPSQVEFFVDKLSD
;
A
#
# COMPACT_ATOMS: atom_id res chain seq x y z
N ALA A 1 14.43 -7.25 9.08
CA ALA A 1 14.60 -8.02 7.82
C ALA A 1 14.24 -7.16 6.61
N SER A 2 14.94 -7.35 5.49
CA SER A 2 14.56 -6.84 4.19
C SER A 2 14.17 -8.00 3.29
N ILE A 3 13.13 -7.82 2.48
CA ILE A 3 12.63 -8.87 1.61
C ILE A 3 12.70 -8.46 0.15
N ASN A 4 12.91 -9.43 -0.73
CA ASN A 4 12.68 -9.31 -2.15
C ASN A 4 11.31 -9.90 -2.50
N TYR A 5 10.65 -9.33 -3.49
CA TYR A 5 9.39 -9.84 -4.05
C TYR A 5 9.40 -9.73 -5.58
N ARG A 6 8.61 -10.55 -6.22
CA ARG A 6 8.52 -10.55 -7.70
C ARG A 6 7.85 -9.29 -8.19
N TYR A 7 8.48 -8.66 -9.18
CA TYR A 7 7.96 -7.44 -9.79
C TYR A 7 6.79 -7.72 -10.73
N LEU A 8 5.93 -6.70 -10.88
CA LEU A 8 4.82 -6.74 -11.83
C LEU A 8 5.34 -6.93 -13.26
N SER A 9 4.85 -7.98 -13.92
CA SER A 9 4.98 -8.25 -15.36
C SER A 9 3.68 -8.85 -15.89
N ILE A 10 3.63 -9.17 -17.17
CA ILE A 10 2.48 -9.88 -17.77
C ILE A 10 2.32 -11.26 -17.11
N GLU A 11 3.41 -11.95 -16.85
CA GLU A 11 3.45 -13.29 -16.24
C GLU A 11 3.30 -13.24 -14.71
N THR A 12 3.59 -12.09 -14.13
CA THR A 12 3.61 -11.89 -12.67
C THR A 12 2.67 -10.74 -12.29
N PRO A 13 1.35 -10.97 -12.19
CA PRO A 13 0.39 -9.94 -11.84
C PRO A 13 0.59 -9.41 -10.41
N LEU A 14 0.07 -8.23 -10.12
CA LEU A 14 0.30 -7.49 -8.88
C LEU A 14 0.04 -8.28 -7.59
N PRO A 15 -1.03 -9.10 -7.45
CA PRO A 15 -1.23 -9.92 -6.25
C PRO A 15 -0.07 -10.83 -5.88
N THR A 16 0.81 -11.17 -6.84
CA THR A 16 1.98 -12.01 -6.59
C THR A 16 2.94 -11.39 -5.59
N SER A 17 3.28 -10.11 -5.74
CA SER A 17 4.16 -9.39 -4.82
C SER A 17 3.59 -9.30 -3.39
N HIS A 18 2.28 -9.15 -3.27
CA HIS A 18 1.59 -9.16 -1.97
C HIS A 18 1.67 -10.54 -1.30
N HIS A 19 1.48 -11.61 -2.08
CA HIS A 19 1.59 -12.98 -1.57
C HIS A 19 3.04 -13.33 -1.18
N ASP A 20 4.04 -12.82 -1.92
CA ASP A 20 5.44 -12.98 -1.55
C ASP A 20 5.74 -12.32 -0.20
N ALA A 21 5.24 -11.10 0.02
CA ALA A 21 5.42 -10.39 1.28
C ALA A 21 4.68 -11.07 2.45
N ARG A 22 3.45 -11.56 2.23
CA ARG A 22 2.74 -12.38 3.21
C ARG A 22 3.58 -13.60 3.61
N ARG A 23 4.09 -14.31 2.62
CA ARG A 23 4.92 -15.51 2.86
C ARG A 23 6.19 -15.18 3.63
N ALA A 24 6.85 -14.06 3.29
CA ALA A 24 8.04 -13.59 3.98
C ALA A 24 7.76 -13.25 5.45
N LEU A 25 6.65 -12.54 5.74
CA LEU A 25 6.23 -12.23 7.10
C LEU A 25 5.96 -13.50 7.92
N GLN A 26 5.22 -14.46 7.36
CA GLN A 26 4.96 -15.75 8.00
C GLN A 26 6.26 -16.55 8.21
N PHE A 27 7.17 -16.54 7.24
CA PHE A 27 8.47 -17.18 7.37
C PHE A 27 9.30 -16.57 8.51
N MET A 28 9.39 -15.24 8.60
CA MET A 28 10.07 -14.57 9.71
C MET A 28 9.51 -15.01 11.07
N ARG A 29 8.18 -15.04 11.20
CA ARG A 29 7.53 -15.49 12.44
C ARG A 29 7.79 -16.95 12.76
N SER A 30 7.88 -17.83 11.75
CA SER A 30 8.24 -19.24 11.95
C SER A 30 9.68 -19.40 12.46
N LYS A 31 10.56 -18.42 12.22
CA LYS A 31 11.95 -18.37 12.68
C LYS A 31 12.16 -17.60 13.98
N ALA A 32 11.08 -17.13 14.62
CA ALA A 32 11.17 -16.23 15.76
C ALA A 32 12.04 -16.78 16.90
N LYS A 33 11.90 -18.06 17.25
CA LYS A 33 12.74 -18.71 18.28
C LYS A 33 14.22 -18.74 17.88
N GLU A 34 14.50 -19.10 16.62
CA GLU A 34 15.85 -19.21 16.08
C GLU A 34 16.55 -17.83 16.01
N TRP A 35 15.78 -16.79 15.66
CA TRP A 35 16.30 -15.44 15.44
C TRP A 35 16.08 -14.51 16.62
N ASN A 36 15.59 -15.01 17.75
CA ASN A 36 15.26 -14.21 18.94
C ASN A 36 14.34 -13.01 18.63
N LEU A 37 13.26 -13.28 17.87
CA LEU A 37 12.27 -12.25 17.52
C LEU A 37 11.03 -12.38 18.40
N ASP A 38 10.47 -11.23 18.77
CA ASP A 38 9.16 -11.17 19.42
C ASP A 38 8.06 -11.19 18.35
N LYS A 39 7.27 -12.28 18.31
CA LYS A 39 6.14 -12.41 17.38
C LYS A 39 5.00 -11.43 17.64
N SER A 40 4.90 -10.89 18.84
CA SER A 40 3.83 -9.96 19.21
C SER A 40 4.14 -8.52 18.78
N ARG A 41 5.40 -8.20 18.52
CA ARG A 41 5.89 -6.86 18.19
C ARG A 41 6.52 -6.84 16.80
N VAL A 42 5.69 -6.90 15.77
CA VAL A 42 6.13 -6.92 14.36
C VAL A 42 5.54 -5.74 13.61
N ALA A 43 6.40 -4.93 13.05
CA ALA A 43 6.03 -3.82 12.18
C ALA A 43 6.48 -4.06 10.73
N ALA A 44 5.84 -3.34 9.80
CA ALA A 44 6.27 -3.31 8.40
C ALA A 44 6.57 -1.89 7.95
N PHE A 45 7.57 -1.74 7.07
CA PHE A 45 7.93 -0.48 6.45
C PHE A 45 8.18 -0.67 4.95
N GLY A 46 7.74 0.31 4.17
CA GLY A 46 7.99 0.30 2.73
C GLY A 46 7.77 1.65 2.04
N GLY A 47 8.42 1.82 0.88
CA GLY A 47 8.24 2.97 0.01
C GLY A 47 7.51 2.60 -1.28
N SER A 48 6.67 3.52 -1.84
CA SER A 48 5.97 3.34 -3.12
C SER A 48 5.23 1.99 -3.21
N ALA A 49 5.63 1.09 -4.11
CA ALA A 49 5.05 -0.25 -4.20
C ALA A 49 5.19 -1.06 -2.90
N GLY A 50 6.33 -0.93 -2.19
CA GLY A 50 6.52 -1.54 -0.87
C GLY A 50 5.57 -0.98 0.19
N ALA A 51 5.25 0.33 0.12
CA ALA A 51 4.26 0.96 0.99
C ALA A 51 2.86 0.38 0.76
N GLN A 52 2.47 0.19 -0.50
CA GLN A 52 1.20 -0.45 -0.87
C GLN A 52 1.10 -1.87 -0.30
N ILE A 53 2.16 -2.65 -0.43
CA ILE A 53 2.24 -4.02 0.10
C ILE A 53 2.14 -4.01 1.64
N CYS A 54 2.85 -3.11 2.33
CA CYS A 54 2.81 -2.99 3.78
C CYS A 54 1.41 -2.61 4.28
N MET A 55 0.72 -1.66 3.63
CA MET A 55 -0.66 -1.30 3.96
C MET A 55 -1.64 -2.45 3.70
N TRP A 56 -1.44 -3.22 2.64
CA TRP A 56 -2.25 -4.41 2.38
C TRP A 56 -2.07 -5.47 3.47
N LEU A 57 -0.83 -5.72 3.92
CA LEU A 57 -0.57 -6.64 5.04
C LEU A 57 -1.21 -6.14 6.33
N ALA A 58 -1.12 -4.82 6.60
CA ALA A 58 -1.64 -4.23 7.82
C ALA A 58 -3.17 -4.29 7.92
N TYR A 59 -3.87 -4.10 6.79
CA TYR A 59 -5.33 -3.92 6.73
C TYR A 59 -6.06 -5.13 6.14
N SER A 60 -5.37 -6.21 5.86
CA SER A 60 -6.01 -7.50 5.59
C SER A 60 -6.29 -8.23 6.90
N ASP A 61 -7.39 -9.00 6.93
CA ASP A 61 -7.61 -9.97 8.00
C ASP A 61 -6.42 -10.90 8.17
N ASP A 62 -6.29 -11.53 9.34
CA ASP A 62 -5.22 -12.49 9.54
C ASP A 62 -5.32 -13.63 8.52
N MET A 63 -4.27 -13.76 7.72
CA MET A 63 -4.18 -14.76 6.66
C MET A 63 -3.56 -16.09 7.13
N ALA A 64 -3.42 -16.29 8.43
CA ALA A 64 -2.98 -17.55 9.00
C ALA A 64 -3.92 -18.70 8.61
N LYS A 65 -3.35 -19.87 8.34
CA LYS A 65 -4.08 -21.10 8.07
C LYS A 65 -3.73 -22.15 9.15
N PRO A 66 -4.37 -22.12 10.33
CA PRO A 66 -3.95 -22.96 11.48
C PRO A 66 -3.89 -24.46 11.18
N LYS A 67 -4.70 -24.95 10.23
CA LYS A 67 -4.77 -26.37 9.83
C LYS A 67 -3.90 -26.71 8.62
N SER A 68 -3.09 -25.76 8.10
CA SER A 68 -2.20 -26.04 6.97
C SER A 68 -1.14 -27.10 7.34
N LYS A 69 -0.80 -27.95 6.38
CA LYS A 69 0.35 -28.87 6.50
C LYS A 69 1.67 -28.10 6.48
N ASP A 70 1.72 -26.94 5.85
CA ASP A 70 2.87 -26.02 5.86
C ASP A 70 2.91 -25.23 7.17
N PRO A 71 3.92 -25.44 8.04
CA PRO A 71 4.02 -24.73 9.32
C PRO A 71 4.15 -23.21 9.16
N ILE A 72 4.70 -22.73 8.03
CA ILE A 72 4.83 -21.30 7.77
C ILE A 72 3.46 -20.66 7.54
N GLU A 73 2.55 -21.30 6.81
CA GLU A 73 1.19 -20.79 6.60
C GLU A 73 0.35 -20.71 7.88
N ARG A 74 0.77 -21.36 8.96
CA ARG A 74 0.08 -21.29 10.26
C ARG A 74 0.39 -20.03 11.04
N GLU A 75 1.47 -19.31 10.68
CA GLU A 75 1.86 -18.07 11.33
C GLU A 75 0.93 -16.90 10.96
N SER A 76 0.61 -16.06 11.95
CA SER A 76 -0.20 -14.87 11.78
C SER A 76 0.44 -13.85 10.83
N THR A 77 -0.39 -13.06 10.17
CA THR A 77 0.03 -11.93 9.35
C THR A 77 -0.30 -10.56 9.98
N ARG A 78 -0.89 -10.53 11.16
CA ARG A 78 -1.22 -9.26 11.86
C ARG A 78 0.06 -8.51 12.22
N LEU A 79 0.02 -7.19 12.07
CA LEU A 79 1.11 -6.29 12.41
C LEU A 79 0.75 -5.47 13.65
N THR A 80 1.77 -5.03 14.40
CA THR A 80 1.60 -4.11 15.53
C THR A 80 1.42 -2.67 15.04
N CYS A 81 2.15 -2.29 14.00
CA CYS A 81 2.04 -0.98 13.36
C CYS A 81 2.66 -1.03 11.96
N VAL A 82 2.44 0.02 11.17
CA VAL A 82 2.99 0.13 9.83
C VAL A 82 3.48 1.54 9.54
N ALA A 83 4.59 1.68 8.82
CA ALA A 83 5.06 2.97 8.32
C ALA A 83 5.27 2.93 6.80
N THR A 84 4.95 4.03 6.11
CA THR A 84 4.97 4.08 4.65
C THR A 84 5.52 5.40 4.13
N THR A 85 6.17 5.36 2.96
CA THR A 85 6.64 6.56 2.26
C THR A 85 6.10 6.58 0.83
N GLY A 86 5.37 7.63 0.45
CA GLY A 86 4.83 7.82 -0.90
C GLY A 86 3.93 6.67 -1.36
N GLY A 87 3.14 6.10 -0.45
CA GLY A 87 2.33 4.92 -0.71
C GLY A 87 1.05 5.21 -1.49
N GLN A 88 0.68 4.30 -2.40
CA GLN A 88 -0.63 4.30 -3.05
C GLN A 88 -1.64 3.60 -2.14
N THR A 89 -2.58 4.37 -1.59
CA THR A 89 -3.57 3.86 -0.61
C THR A 89 -4.75 3.17 -1.27
N THR A 90 -4.87 3.30 -2.60
CA THR A 90 -5.94 2.65 -3.38
C THR A 90 -5.47 2.29 -4.79
N ASN A 91 -6.10 1.24 -5.32
CA ASN A 91 -5.98 0.78 -6.71
C ASN A 91 -7.29 0.96 -7.50
N GLN A 92 -8.28 1.64 -6.92
CA GLN A 92 -9.59 1.84 -7.53
C GLN A 92 -9.54 2.93 -8.58
N THR A 93 -10.02 2.63 -9.78
CA THR A 93 -9.96 3.52 -10.94
C THR A 93 -10.72 4.83 -10.71
N GLU A 94 -11.87 4.77 -10.07
CA GLU A 94 -12.74 5.93 -9.80
C GLU A 94 -12.01 6.96 -8.95
N PHE A 95 -11.36 6.54 -7.86
CA PHE A 95 -10.55 7.42 -7.03
C PHE A 95 -9.45 8.12 -7.82
N TRP A 96 -8.76 7.37 -8.70
CA TRP A 96 -7.70 7.96 -9.52
C TRP A 96 -8.23 8.95 -10.53
N LYS A 97 -9.39 8.69 -11.15
CA LYS A 97 -10.05 9.64 -12.08
C LYS A 97 -10.42 10.94 -11.37
N GLU A 98 -11.05 10.85 -10.20
CA GLU A 98 -11.41 12.01 -9.38
C GLU A 98 -10.16 12.80 -9.00
N MET A 99 -9.14 12.16 -8.44
CA MET A 99 -7.90 12.81 -8.02
C MET A 99 -7.16 13.48 -9.19
N ILE A 100 -7.15 12.87 -10.38
CA ILE A 100 -6.55 13.47 -11.58
C ILE A 100 -7.35 14.71 -11.99
N THR A 101 -8.67 14.62 -12.01
CA THR A 101 -9.54 15.75 -12.35
C THR A 101 -9.34 16.92 -11.39
N ASP A 102 -9.26 16.65 -10.08
CA ASP A 102 -9.08 17.68 -9.05
C ASP A 102 -7.71 18.37 -9.13
N LEU A 103 -6.66 17.60 -9.39
CA LEU A 103 -5.29 18.11 -9.37
C LEU A 103 -4.83 18.71 -10.71
N MET A 104 -5.35 18.22 -11.81
CA MET A 104 -4.86 18.53 -13.16
C MET A 104 -5.93 19.14 -14.08
N GLY A 105 -7.18 19.13 -13.65
CA GLY A 105 -8.32 19.66 -14.37
C GLY A 105 -9.05 18.63 -15.25
N PRO A 106 -10.29 18.93 -15.63
CA PRO A 106 -11.21 17.97 -16.28
C PRO A 106 -10.85 17.63 -17.73
N LYS A 107 -9.89 18.32 -18.33
CA LYS A 107 -9.44 18.05 -19.71
C LYS A 107 -8.34 16.98 -19.80
N ILE A 108 -7.84 16.51 -18.65
CA ILE A 108 -6.80 15.50 -18.60
C ILE A 108 -7.45 14.12 -18.52
N GLU A 109 -7.20 13.29 -19.51
CA GLU A 109 -7.68 11.90 -19.54
C GLU A 109 -6.85 11.01 -18.61
N ALA A 110 -7.50 10.34 -17.67
CA ALA A 110 -6.86 9.45 -16.70
C ALA A 110 -6.11 8.30 -17.40
N GLU A 111 -6.59 7.86 -18.55
CA GLU A 111 -5.99 6.83 -19.39
C GLU A 111 -4.57 7.18 -19.84
N GLY A 112 -4.26 8.48 -20.02
CA GLY A 112 -2.92 8.96 -20.36
C GLY A 112 -1.86 8.74 -19.27
N PHE A 113 -2.27 8.38 -18.04
CA PHE A 113 -1.40 8.05 -16.92
C PHE A 113 -1.21 6.54 -16.71
N VAL A 114 -1.89 5.70 -17.48
CA VAL A 114 -1.69 4.25 -17.42
C VAL A 114 -0.30 3.90 -17.96
N ARG A 115 0.46 3.15 -17.19
CA ARG A 115 1.78 2.67 -17.63
C ARG A 115 1.60 1.43 -18.48
N PRO A 116 2.16 1.39 -19.70
CA PRO A 116 2.25 0.16 -20.49
C PRO A 116 2.84 -1.00 -19.67
N LEU A 117 2.32 -2.20 -19.90
CA LEU A 117 2.81 -3.42 -19.28
C LEU A 117 3.29 -4.37 -20.38
N GLY A 118 4.60 -4.51 -20.54
CA GLY A 118 5.18 -5.19 -21.68
C GLY A 118 4.74 -4.54 -22.99
N HIS A 119 4.15 -5.31 -23.89
CA HIS A 119 3.60 -4.85 -25.18
C HIS A 119 2.16 -4.30 -25.08
N LEU A 120 1.53 -4.41 -23.92
CA LEU A 120 0.16 -3.92 -23.72
C LEU A 120 0.17 -2.42 -23.46
N VAL A 121 -0.57 -1.66 -24.28
CA VAL A 121 -0.73 -0.21 -24.18
C VAL A 121 -2.17 0.22 -23.93
N ASP A 122 -3.15 -0.60 -24.29
CA ASP A 122 -4.56 -0.38 -24.07
C ASP A 122 -4.88 -0.39 -22.56
N PRO A 123 -5.49 0.68 -22.00
CA PRO A 123 -5.70 0.82 -20.57
C PRO A 123 -6.47 -0.33 -19.91
N GLU A 124 -7.48 -0.86 -20.58
CA GLU A 124 -8.30 -1.95 -20.05
C GLU A 124 -7.51 -3.27 -20.04
N LYS A 125 -6.76 -3.55 -21.12
CA LYS A 125 -5.90 -4.73 -21.21
C LYS A 125 -4.76 -4.65 -20.19
N VAL A 126 -4.14 -3.48 -20.03
CA VAL A 126 -3.13 -3.23 -18.98
C VAL A 126 -3.73 -3.47 -17.60
N ARG A 127 -4.96 -2.98 -17.36
CA ARG A 127 -5.66 -3.18 -16.09
C ARG A 127 -5.89 -4.65 -15.80
N MET A 128 -6.43 -5.40 -16.76
CA MET A 128 -6.67 -6.83 -16.62
C MET A 128 -5.37 -7.61 -16.39
N ALA A 129 -4.33 -7.34 -17.17
CA ALA A 129 -3.02 -7.97 -17.00
C ALA A 129 -2.38 -7.64 -15.66
N THR A 130 -2.43 -6.38 -15.23
CA THR A 130 -1.93 -5.95 -13.91
C THR A 130 -2.50 -6.80 -12.77
N TRP A 131 -3.76 -7.18 -12.87
CA TRP A 131 -4.46 -7.95 -11.83
C TRP A 131 -4.55 -9.45 -12.14
N GLY A 132 -3.99 -9.92 -13.25
CA GLY A 132 -4.14 -11.31 -13.70
C GLY A 132 -5.64 -11.70 -13.78
N ALA A 133 -6.43 -10.87 -14.45
CA ALA A 133 -7.89 -10.99 -14.54
C ALA A 133 -8.32 -11.21 -15.99
N LYS A 134 -9.45 -11.92 -16.18
CA LYS A 134 -10.04 -12.17 -17.50
C LYS A 134 -11.03 -11.09 -17.91
N THR A 135 -11.56 -10.32 -16.96
CA THR A 135 -12.52 -9.23 -17.20
C THR A 135 -12.16 -8.01 -16.37
N LEU A 136 -12.62 -6.82 -16.77
CA LEU A 136 -12.45 -5.58 -15.99
C LEU A 136 -13.14 -5.66 -14.62
N GLU A 137 -14.28 -6.28 -14.52
CA GLU A 137 -14.97 -6.51 -13.25
C GLU A 137 -14.09 -7.31 -12.28
N GLN A 138 -13.50 -8.41 -12.74
CA GLN A 138 -12.56 -9.20 -11.94
C GLN A 138 -11.32 -8.39 -11.54
N ALA A 139 -10.77 -7.58 -12.47
CA ALA A 139 -9.64 -6.71 -12.19
C ALA A 139 -9.98 -5.68 -11.12
N ASN A 140 -11.13 -5.03 -11.22
CA ASN A 140 -11.60 -4.04 -10.24
C ASN A 140 -11.86 -4.66 -8.86
N LYS A 141 -12.47 -5.84 -8.81
CA LYS A 141 -12.67 -6.59 -7.57
C LYS A 141 -11.35 -6.97 -6.89
N LYS A 142 -10.35 -7.41 -7.66
CA LYS A 142 -9.00 -7.69 -7.14
C LYS A 142 -8.32 -6.39 -6.66
N ALA A 143 -8.43 -5.32 -7.42
CA ALA A 143 -7.89 -4.01 -7.05
C ALA A 143 -8.46 -3.49 -5.71
N ALA A 144 -9.77 -3.60 -5.52
CA ALA A 144 -10.41 -3.22 -4.26
C ALA A 144 -9.88 -4.06 -3.07
N ARG A 145 -9.71 -5.37 -3.25
CA ARG A 145 -9.15 -6.28 -2.23
C ARG A 145 -7.67 -6.06 -1.92
N HIS A 146 -7.00 -5.20 -2.67
CA HIS A 146 -5.59 -4.83 -2.46
C HIS A 146 -5.43 -3.30 -2.29
N SER A 147 -6.50 -2.64 -1.87
CA SER A 147 -6.53 -1.20 -1.60
C SER A 147 -6.74 -0.94 -0.12
N ALA A 148 -5.79 -0.25 0.53
CA ALA A 148 -5.89 0.11 1.94
C ALA A 148 -7.21 0.82 2.27
N LEU A 149 -7.63 1.76 1.40
CA LEU A 149 -8.91 2.45 1.56
C LEU A 149 -10.13 1.54 1.54
N SER A 150 -10.05 0.36 0.92
CA SER A 150 -11.18 -0.59 0.90
C SER A 150 -11.16 -1.57 2.06
N LEU A 151 -9.95 -1.90 2.54
CA LEU A 151 -9.74 -2.96 3.53
C LEU A 151 -9.87 -2.46 4.96
N ILE A 152 -9.39 -1.25 5.23
CA ILE A 152 -9.23 -0.73 6.59
C ILE A 152 -10.51 -0.81 7.42
N SER A 153 -10.39 -1.34 8.63
CA SER A 153 -11.44 -1.60 9.62
C SER A 153 -11.01 -1.12 11.01
N LYS A 154 -11.88 -1.22 12.01
CA LYS A 154 -11.67 -0.66 13.36
C LYS A 154 -10.59 -1.37 14.20
N ASP A 155 -10.24 -2.59 13.86
CA ASP A 155 -9.28 -3.44 14.58
C ASP A 155 -7.89 -3.44 13.95
N ASP A 156 -7.68 -2.55 12.97
CA ASP A 156 -6.42 -2.47 12.24
C ASP A 156 -5.36 -1.65 12.99
N PRO A 157 -4.07 -1.94 12.73
CA PRO A 157 -2.97 -1.32 13.44
C PRO A 157 -2.77 0.16 13.07
N PRO A 158 -2.13 0.95 13.96
CA PRO A 158 -1.77 2.33 13.68
C PRO A 158 -0.78 2.45 12.52
N ILE A 159 -0.85 3.61 11.82
CA ILE A 159 -0.01 3.90 10.66
C ILE A 159 0.70 5.25 10.77
N PHE A 160 1.96 5.28 10.29
CA PHE A 160 2.70 6.49 9.96
C PHE A 160 2.91 6.58 8.44
N MET A 161 2.39 7.65 7.82
CA MET A 161 2.52 7.90 6.38
C MET A 161 3.39 9.11 6.12
N SER A 162 4.32 9.04 5.18
CA SER A 162 5.17 10.16 4.78
C SER A 162 5.07 10.43 3.27
N TYR A 163 4.90 11.71 2.91
CA TYR A 163 4.86 12.18 1.52
C TYR A 163 5.78 13.39 1.35
N GLY A 164 6.42 13.49 0.20
CA GLY A 164 7.43 14.52 -0.07
C GLY A 164 6.88 15.84 -0.58
N MET A 165 5.55 16.02 -0.71
CA MET A 165 4.93 17.22 -1.25
C MET A 165 3.68 17.63 -0.47
N PRO A 166 3.37 18.96 -0.38
CA PRO A 166 2.13 19.44 0.22
C PRO A 166 0.92 19.23 -0.71
N PRO A 167 -0.32 19.32 -0.19
CA PRO A 167 -1.54 19.21 -1.01
C PRO A 167 -1.65 20.27 -2.13
N THR A 168 -0.98 21.41 -1.94
CA THR A 168 -0.96 22.54 -2.89
C THR A 168 0.13 22.42 -3.96
N ALA A 169 0.90 21.32 -3.99
CA ALA A 169 1.92 21.07 -5.00
C ALA A 169 1.30 21.06 -6.40
N LYS A 170 1.91 21.79 -7.33
CA LYS A 170 1.44 21.83 -8.72
C LYS A 170 2.05 20.70 -9.55
N PRO A 171 1.30 20.16 -10.53
CA PRO A 171 1.82 19.12 -11.41
C PRO A 171 2.98 19.65 -12.27
N PRO A 172 4.04 18.86 -12.48
CA PRO A 172 5.08 19.18 -13.44
C PRO A 172 4.54 19.23 -14.88
N ALA A 173 5.10 20.10 -15.71
CA ALA A 173 4.72 20.21 -17.13
C ALA A 173 5.10 18.95 -17.95
N ASP A 174 6.19 18.29 -17.58
CA ASP A 174 6.62 17.04 -18.23
C ASP A 174 5.73 15.85 -17.81
N LYS A 175 5.15 15.15 -18.80
CA LYS A 175 4.21 14.04 -18.57
C LYS A 175 4.79 12.89 -17.74
N GLY A 176 6.06 12.54 -17.93
CA GLY A 176 6.71 11.46 -17.20
C GLY A 176 6.87 11.81 -15.72
N ARG A 177 7.31 13.04 -15.45
CA ARG A 177 7.42 13.60 -14.08
C ARG A 177 6.04 13.79 -13.44
N ALA A 178 5.04 14.26 -14.21
CA ALA A 178 3.67 14.44 -13.73
C ALA A 178 3.08 13.11 -13.24
N ARG A 179 3.38 12.01 -13.92
CA ARG A 179 2.96 10.68 -13.48
C ARG A 179 3.62 10.27 -12.18
N GLY A 180 4.95 10.42 -12.04
CA GLY A 180 5.67 10.15 -10.79
C GLY A 180 5.15 11.00 -9.63
N TRP A 181 4.89 12.28 -9.89
CA TRP A 181 4.28 13.22 -8.96
C TRP A 181 2.89 12.75 -8.52
N LEU A 182 2.02 12.36 -9.46
CA LEU A 182 0.65 11.93 -9.19
C LEU A 182 0.60 10.66 -8.32
N ILE A 183 1.36 9.63 -8.67
CA ILE A 183 1.33 8.35 -7.94
C ILE A 183 1.95 8.43 -6.53
N HIS A 184 2.63 9.51 -6.20
CA HIS A 184 3.18 9.78 -4.88
C HIS A 184 2.59 11.03 -4.23
N HIS A 185 1.45 11.54 -4.75
CA HIS A 185 0.81 12.75 -4.23
C HIS A 185 0.21 12.50 -2.84
N VAL A 186 0.35 13.50 -1.96
CA VAL A 186 -0.11 13.42 -0.57
C VAL A 186 -1.62 13.21 -0.42
N ASN A 187 -2.43 13.54 -1.44
CA ASN A 187 -3.88 13.30 -1.42
C ASN A 187 -4.23 11.83 -1.21
N LEU A 188 -3.36 10.90 -1.61
CA LEU A 188 -3.49 9.48 -1.28
C LEU A 188 -3.44 9.25 0.24
N GLY A 189 -2.48 9.88 0.92
CA GLY A 189 -2.35 9.83 2.38
C GLY A 189 -3.49 10.56 3.09
N ILE A 190 -3.93 11.71 2.58
CA ILE A 190 -5.06 12.47 3.12
C ILE A 190 -6.35 11.64 3.09
N ALA A 191 -6.60 10.95 1.97
CA ALA A 191 -7.78 10.09 1.86
C ALA A 191 -7.77 8.96 2.90
N LEU A 192 -6.62 8.31 3.11
CA LEU A 192 -6.49 7.27 4.13
C LEU A 192 -6.60 7.86 5.55
N LYS A 193 -5.95 9.02 5.81
CA LYS A 193 -6.04 9.72 7.09
C LYS A 193 -7.50 10.06 7.45
N LYS A 194 -8.25 10.61 6.50
CA LYS A 194 -9.69 10.90 6.69
C LYS A 194 -10.47 9.64 7.09
N LYS A 195 -10.17 8.49 6.48
CA LYS A 195 -10.85 7.24 6.79
C LYS A 195 -10.43 6.68 8.15
N THR A 196 -9.14 6.74 8.52
CA THR A 196 -8.66 6.34 9.84
C THR A 196 -9.27 7.18 10.94
N ASP A 197 -9.41 8.50 10.74
CA ASP A 197 -10.05 9.40 11.70
C ASP A 197 -11.53 9.05 11.93
N ALA A 198 -12.26 8.76 10.84
CA ALA A 198 -13.66 8.33 10.94
C ALA A 198 -13.82 6.99 11.68
N LEU A 199 -12.81 6.12 11.61
CA LEU A 199 -12.76 4.84 12.33
C LEU A 199 -12.18 4.98 13.77
N LYS A 200 -11.67 6.18 14.15
CA LYS A 200 -10.95 6.46 15.40
C LYS A 200 -9.66 5.63 15.53
N LEU A 201 -8.99 5.35 14.42
CA LEU A 201 -7.70 4.70 14.38
C LEU A 201 -6.56 5.72 14.46
N GLU A 202 -5.48 5.36 15.12
CA GLU A 202 -4.29 6.19 15.19
C GLU A 202 -3.57 6.21 13.83
N ALA A 203 -3.46 7.40 13.23
CA ALA A 203 -2.77 7.60 11.96
C ALA A 203 -2.04 8.94 11.95
N HIS A 204 -0.80 8.92 11.49
CA HIS A 204 0.06 10.08 11.38
C HIS A 204 0.40 10.31 9.92
N LEU A 205 0.22 11.55 9.45
CA LEU A 205 0.48 11.93 8.06
C LEU A 205 1.51 13.05 8.00
N LYS A 206 2.72 12.72 7.56
CA LYS A 206 3.83 13.64 7.36
C LYS A 206 3.89 14.14 5.92
N TYR A 207 3.94 15.46 5.74
CA TYR A 207 4.24 16.15 4.49
C TYR A 207 4.77 17.57 4.81
N PRO A 208 5.37 18.30 3.85
CA PRO A 208 5.84 19.67 4.10
C PRO A 208 4.72 20.59 4.59
N GLY A 209 4.87 21.12 5.80
CA GLY A 209 3.87 22.00 6.45
C GLY A 209 2.87 21.28 7.36
N ALA A 210 2.96 19.96 7.54
CA ALA A 210 2.12 19.24 8.50
C ALA A 210 2.63 19.38 9.94
N GLU A 211 1.70 19.49 10.89
CA GLU A 211 2.01 19.31 12.32
C GLU A 211 2.17 17.81 12.63
N LEU A 212 3.19 17.47 13.43
CA LEU A 212 3.59 16.09 13.64
C LEU A 212 3.70 15.75 15.13
N LYS A 213 3.07 14.63 15.52
CA LYS A 213 3.34 13.98 16.81
C LYS A 213 4.72 13.29 16.81
N TYR A 214 5.05 12.60 15.71
CA TYR A 214 6.32 11.92 15.53
C TYR A 214 7.14 12.60 14.43
N PRO A 215 8.39 13.02 14.70
CA PRO A 215 9.26 13.63 13.70
C PRO A 215 9.60 12.69 12.54
N SER A 216 9.69 11.39 12.82
CA SER A 216 9.98 10.36 11.83
C SER A 216 9.27 9.03 12.14
N GLN A 217 9.35 8.12 11.18
CA GLN A 217 8.89 6.74 11.35
C GLN A 217 9.65 5.97 12.43
N VAL A 218 10.88 6.38 12.74
CA VAL A 218 11.70 5.71 13.76
C VAL A 218 11.11 5.94 15.15
N GLU A 219 10.80 7.20 15.49
CA GLU A 219 10.16 7.54 16.77
C GLU A 219 8.78 6.90 16.89
N PHE A 220 8.03 6.84 15.78
CA PHE A 220 6.77 6.12 15.75
C PHE A 220 6.95 4.61 16.04
N PHE A 221 7.92 3.96 15.41
CA PHE A 221 8.19 2.54 15.68
C PHE A 221 8.70 2.31 17.11
N VAL A 222 9.56 3.18 17.63
CA VAL A 222 10.00 3.09 19.02
C VAL A 222 8.81 3.15 19.96
N ASP A 223 7.89 4.12 19.79
CA ASP A 223 6.69 4.24 20.63
C ASP A 223 5.77 3.00 20.52
N LYS A 224 5.62 2.42 19.32
CA LYS A 224 4.65 1.32 19.09
C LYS A 224 5.21 -0.07 19.36
N LEU A 225 6.52 -0.24 19.40
CA LEU A 225 7.20 -1.53 19.60
C LEU A 225 7.92 -1.63 20.96
N SER A 226 8.02 -0.52 21.71
CA SER A 226 8.49 -0.55 23.10
C SER A 226 7.41 -1.13 24.03
N ASP A 227 7.85 -1.64 25.18
CA ASP A 227 6.98 -2.20 26.23
C ASP A 227 6.16 -1.11 26.91
#